data_5b8f932045f744a0d505e9c282b3cb42
#
_entry.id   5b8f932045f744a0d505e9c282b3cb42
#
_cell.length_a   1.000
_cell.length_b   1.000
_cell.length_c   1.000
_cell.angle_alpha   90.00
_cell.angle_beta   90.00
_cell.angle_gamma   90.00
#
_symmetry.space_group_name_H-M   'P 1'
#
loop_
_entity.id
_entity.type
_entity.pdbx_description
1 polymer ?
#
loop_
_entity_poly.entity_id
_entity_poly.type
_entity_poly.pdbx_seq_one_letter_code
_entity_poly.pdbx_strand_id
1 'polypeptide(L)'
;MTEKLARDFYRRSSLEVAPDLLNKLLVVDGTAGSPRSGSPRSGRIVEVEAYCGADDPASHAFRGRTTRNATMFGPPGHLYVYFTYGMHFCANVVCGDDGEASAVLLRGLTPETGLDEMRAVRPTSRGDRDLCAGPARLCLALGIDRAFDGADLVNADRGVLVADDGRPPPAVPAISGRIGLRAAADRPWRFSVPGAVGLSRPG
;
A
#
# COMPACT_ATOMS: atom_id res chain seq x y z
N MET A 1 20.67 5.80 -6.97
CA MET A 1 19.64 6.14 -7.99
C MET A 1 18.38 5.41 -7.58
N THR A 2 17.23 6.06 -7.64
CA THR A 2 15.93 5.46 -7.27
C THR A 2 15.31 4.87 -8.51
N GLU A 3 15.01 3.57 -8.52
CA GLU A 3 14.47 2.85 -9.66
C GLU A 3 13.02 2.40 -9.37
N LYS A 4 12.14 2.45 -10.38
CA LYS A 4 10.79 1.89 -10.28
C LYS A 4 10.88 0.37 -10.22
N LEU A 5 10.04 -0.27 -9.40
CA LEU A 5 9.94 -1.71 -9.36
C LEU A 5 9.35 -2.25 -10.68
N ALA A 6 9.99 -3.27 -11.25
CA ALA A 6 9.53 -3.92 -12.49
C ALA A 6 8.27 -4.79 -12.25
N ARG A 7 7.55 -5.12 -13.35
CA ARG A 7 6.33 -5.95 -13.30
C ARG A 7 6.56 -7.30 -12.63
N ASP A 8 7.69 -7.93 -12.89
CA ASP A 8 8.04 -9.24 -12.34
C ASP A 8 8.21 -9.25 -10.83
N PHE A 9 8.53 -8.10 -10.22
CA PHE A 9 8.52 -7.96 -8.75
C PHE A 9 7.14 -8.29 -8.19
N TYR A 10 6.08 -7.81 -8.83
CA TYR A 10 4.69 -7.95 -8.39
C TYR A 10 4.04 -9.27 -8.82
N ARG A 11 4.57 -9.98 -9.82
CA ARG A 11 4.02 -11.24 -10.34
C ARG A 11 4.11 -12.40 -9.36
N ARG A 12 4.88 -12.27 -8.30
CA ARG A 12 5.02 -13.24 -7.22
C ARG A 12 3.80 -13.22 -6.29
N SER A 13 3.65 -14.24 -5.45
CA SER A 13 2.59 -14.30 -4.45
C SER A 13 2.61 -13.09 -3.51
N SER A 14 1.46 -12.67 -2.98
CA SER A 14 1.42 -11.56 -2.01
C SER A 14 2.22 -11.83 -0.73
N LEU A 15 2.42 -13.09 -0.37
CA LEU A 15 3.24 -13.49 0.79
C LEU A 15 4.74 -13.28 0.56
N GLU A 16 5.21 -13.37 -0.69
CA GLU A 16 6.59 -13.06 -1.07
C GLU A 16 6.79 -11.57 -1.29
N VAL A 17 5.82 -10.92 -1.95
CA VAL A 17 5.89 -9.49 -2.24
C VAL A 17 5.78 -8.63 -0.98
N ALA A 18 4.97 -9.03 0.01
CA ALA A 18 4.72 -8.22 1.20
C ALA A 18 6.01 -7.90 2.00
N PRO A 19 6.84 -8.86 2.41
CA PRO A 19 8.09 -8.54 3.11
C PRO A 19 9.05 -7.74 2.24
N ASP A 20 9.10 -8.00 0.92
CA ASP A 20 10.01 -7.31 -0.01
C ASP A 20 9.60 -5.87 -0.32
N LEU A 21 8.33 -5.51 -0.10
CA LEU A 21 7.86 -4.11 -0.18
C LEU A 21 8.32 -3.27 1.01
N LEU A 22 8.70 -3.88 2.14
CA LEU A 22 9.23 -3.13 3.27
C LEU A 22 10.51 -2.38 2.87
N ASN A 23 10.65 -1.16 3.36
CA ASN A 23 11.71 -0.21 3.00
C ASN A 23 11.67 0.34 1.56
N LYS A 24 10.74 -0.06 0.70
CA LYS A 24 10.51 0.62 -0.59
C LYS A 24 9.76 1.93 -0.40
N LEU A 25 9.84 2.82 -1.37
CA LEU A 25 9.21 4.14 -1.34
C LEU A 25 7.90 4.13 -2.12
N LEU A 26 6.79 4.48 -1.49
CA LEU A 26 5.57 4.85 -2.19
C LEU A 26 5.63 6.34 -2.51
N VAL A 27 5.51 6.67 -3.79
CA VAL A 27 5.63 8.04 -4.30
C VAL A 27 4.37 8.43 -5.05
N VAL A 28 3.85 9.62 -4.77
CA VAL A 28 2.81 10.30 -5.56
C VAL A 28 3.43 11.62 -6.03
N ASP A 29 3.76 11.72 -7.33
CA ASP A 29 4.60 12.79 -7.87
C ASP A 29 3.86 14.09 -8.17
N GLY A 30 2.52 14.05 -8.26
CA GLY A 30 1.70 15.23 -8.51
C GLY A 30 1.89 15.88 -9.89
N THR A 31 2.53 15.17 -10.85
CA THR A 31 2.79 15.68 -12.21
C THR A 31 1.55 15.71 -13.09
N ALA A 32 1.70 16.24 -14.31
CA ALA A 32 0.65 16.23 -15.33
C ALA A 32 0.21 14.78 -15.64
N GLY A 33 -1.10 14.51 -15.55
CA GLY A 33 -1.68 13.16 -15.69
C GLY A 33 -1.96 12.48 -14.35
N SER A 34 -1.37 12.94 -13.25
CA SER A 34 -1.78 12.51 -11.90
C SER A 34 -3.18 13.04 -11.57
N PRO A 35 -4.06 12.21 -10.98
CA PRO A 35 -5.34 12.69 -10.43
C PRO A 35 -5.17 13.77 -9.37
N ARG A 36 -3.98 13.84 -8.78
CA ARG A 36 -3.59 14.83 -7.79
C ARG A 36 -2.49 15.74 -8.34
N SER A 37 -2.75 17.06 -8.37
CA SER A 37 -1.75 18.10 -8.69
C SER A 37 -1.08 18.60 -7.40
N GLY A 38 0.15 19.07 -7.50
CA GLY A 38 0.92 19.69 -6.41
C GLY A 38 2.30 19.09 -6.21
N SER A 39 2.95 19.44 -5.09
CA SER A 39 4.27 18.92 -4.75
C SER A 39 4.28 17.41 -4.58
N PRO A 40 5.37 16.73 -4.96
CA PRO A 40 5.53 15.30 -4.72
C PRO A 40 5.39 14.96 -3.23
N ARG A 41 4.77 13.82 -2.94
CA ARG A 41 4.70 13.25 -1.59
C ARG A 41 5.20 11.83 -1.62
N SER A 42 6.00 11.47 -0.64
CA SER A 42 6.46 10.09 -0.51
C SER A 42 6.56 9.64 0.92
N GLY A 43 6.58 8.32 1.09
CA GLY A 43 6.86 7.69 2.37
C GLY A 43 7.42 6.31 2.18
N ARG A 44 8.27 5.91 3.11
CA ARG A 44 8.87 4.57 3.15
C ARG A 44 7.89 3.57 3.72
N ILE A 45 7.65 2.48 3.02
CA ILE A 45 6.74 1.42 3.43
C ILE A 45 7.34 0.70 4.64
N VAL A 46 6.64 0.74 5.77
CA VAL A 46 7.07 0.11 7.02
C VAL A 46 6.10 -0.91 7.59
N GLU A 47 4.88 -0.98 7.03
CA GLU A 47 3.86 -1.95 7.45
C GLU A 47 2.96 -2.31 6.28
N VAL A 48 2.73 -3.62 6.10
CA VAL A 48 1.89 -4.19 5.04
C VAL A 48 1.12 -5.42 5.53
N GLU A 49 0.05 -5.79 4.82
CA GLU A 49 -0.66 -7.05 5.01
C GLU A 49 -0.87 -7.77 3.68
N ALA A 50 -0.57 -9.08 3.64
CA ALA A 50 -0.84 -9.91 2.47
C ALA A 50 -2.27 -10.46 2.49
N TYR A 51 -2.88 -10.55 1.29
CA TYR A 51 -4.21 -11.11 1.02
C TYR A 51 -4.11 -12.03 -0.20
N CYS A 52 -4.48 -13.32 -0.03
CA CYS A 52 -4.23 -14.39 -1.00
C CYS A 52 -5.50 -14.77 -1.79
N GLY A 53 -6.20 -13.81 -2.36
CA GLY A 53 -7.29 -14.06 -3.31
C GLY A 53 -8.40 -14.99 -2.79
N ALA A 54 -8.69 -16.03 -3.55
CA ALA A 54 -9.76 -16.99 -3.25
C ALA A 54 -9.46 -17.91 -2.06
N ASP A 55 -8.20 -18.07 -1.67
CA ASP A 55 -7.79 -18.91 -0.55
C ASP A 55 -7.81 -18.19 0.81
N ASP A 56 -8.19 -16.90 0.80
CA ASP A 56 -8.19 -16.05 1.98
C ASP A 56 -9.59 -15.54 2.32
N PRO A 57 -10.26 -16.10 3.36
CA PRO A 57 -11.58 -15.68 3.79
C PRO A 57 -11.70 -14.19 4.17
N ALA A 58 -10.57 -13.51 4.44
CA ALA A 58 -10.52 -12.10 4.73
C ALA A 58 -10.29 -11.23 3.48
N SER A 59 -9.99 -11.83 2.33
CA SER A 59 -9.81 -11.12 1.07
C SER A 59 -11.14 -10.64 0.48
N HIS A 60 -11.14 -9.46 -0.11
CA HIS A 60 -12.27 -8.98 -0.92
C HIS A 60 -12.54 -9.88 -2.14
N ALA A 61 -11.56 -10.65 -2.58
CA ALA A 61 -11.68 -11.56 -3.71
C ALA A 61 -12.16 -12.97 -3.33
N PHE A 62 -12.28 -13.30 -2.04
CA PHE A 62 -12.68 -14.64 -1.56
C PHE A 62 -13.97 -15.15 -2.18
N ARG A 63 -14.95 -14.27 -2.39
CA ARG A 63 -16.25 -14.62 -2.99
C ARG A 63 -16.31 -14.38 -4.51
N GLY A 64 -15.16 -14.24 -5.15
CA GLY A 64 -15.04 -13.99 -6.58
C GLY A 64 -15.07 -12.51 -6.97
N ARG A 65 -15.07 -12.29 -8.30
CA ARG A 65 -14.98 -10.96 -8.92
C ARG A 65 -16.29 -10.20 -8.82
N THR A 66 -16.19 -8.92 -8.46
CA THR A 66 -17.26 -7.94 -8.45
C THR A 66 -16.78 -6.65 -9.10
N THR A 67 -17.69 -5.71 -9.40
CA THR A 67 -17.31 -4.37 -9.90
C THR A 67 -16.37 -3.64 -8.92
N ARG A 68 -16.56 -3.85 -7.62
CA ARG A 68 -15.78 -3.18 -6.57
C ARG A 68 -14.33 -3.67 -6.52
N ASN A 69 -14.09 -4.95 -6.73
CA ASN A 69 -12.76 -5.56 -6.59
C ASN A 69 -12.14 -5.96 -7.93
N ALA A 70 -12.71 -5.48 -9.05
CA ALA A 70 -12.28 -5.85 -10.39
C ALA A 70 -10.77 -5.62 -10.62
N THR A 71 -10.22 -4.54 -10.06
CA THR A 71 -8.78 -4.22 -10.16
C THR A 71 -7.90 -5.29 -9.54
N MET A 72 -8.35 -5.98 -8.47
CA MET A 72 -7.58 -7.08 -7.86
C MET A 72 -7.38 -8.27 -8.80
N PHE A 73 -8.27 -8.45 -9.78
CA PHE A 73 -8.21 -9.52 -10.79
C PHE A 73 -7.49 -9.08 -12.07
N GLY A 74 -6.89 -7.91 -12.08
CA GLY A 74 -6.11 -7.38 -13.20
C GLY A 74 -4.62 -7.70 -13.08
N PRO A 75 -3.80 -7.15 -13.99
CA PRO A 75 -2.37 -7.42 -14.02
C PRO A 75 -1.66 -7.00 -12.72
N PRO A 76 -0.59 -7.72 -12.30
CA PRO A 76 0.19 -7.37 -11.13
C PRO A 76 0.84 -5.98 -11.26
N GLY A 77 1.08 -5.32 -10.12
CA GLY A 77 1.67 -3.99 -10.09
C GLY A 77 0.67 -2.86 -10.38
N HIS A 78 -0.64 -3.15 -10.37
CA HIS A 78 -1.67 -2.12 -10.34
C HIS A 78 -2.07 -1.78 -8.90
N LEU A 79 -2.54 -0.56 -8.69
CA LEU A 79 -3.01 -0.10 -7.39
C LEU A 79 -4.51 -0.35 -7.28
N TYR A 80 -4.94 -1.19 -6.35
CA TYR A 80 -6.34 -1.38 -6.00
C TYR A 80 -6.71 -0.44 -4.85
N VAL A 81 -7.57 0.55 -5.14
CA VAL A 81 -8.03 1.52 -4.15
C VAL A 81 -9.51 1.37 -3.89
N TYR A 82 -9.87 1.10 -2.64
CA TYR A 82 -11.26 0.94 -2.25
C TYR A 82 -11.71 1.89 -1.13
N PHE A 83 -12.98 2.24 -1.17
CA PHE A 83 -13.62 3.07 -0.15
C PHE A 83 -14.14 2.21 1.00
N THR A 84 -13.86 2.63 2.23
CA THR A 84 -14.22 1.88 3.44
C THR A 84 -14.79 2.79 4.53
N TYR A 85 -15.66 2.23 5.36
CA TYR A 85 -16.34 2.93 6.48
C TYR A 85 -17.02 4.25 6.09
N GLY A 86 -17.41 4.43 4.83
CA GLY A 86 -18.10 5.63 4.37
C GLY A 86 -17.27 6.92 4.33
N MET A 87 -15.95 6.86 4.59
CA MET A 87 -15.14 8.08 4.70
C MET A 87 -13.66 7.92 4.34
N HIS A 88 -13.17 6.71 4.09
CA HIS A 88 -11.73 6.46 3.94
C HIS A 88 -11.41 5.64 2.69
N PHE A 89 -10.23 5.83 2.16
CA PHE A 89 -9.64 4.99 1.12
C PHE A 89 -8.53 4.11 1.71
N CYS A 90 -8.34 2.93 1.13
CA CYS A 90 -7.22 2.03 1.39
C CYS A 90 -6.62 1.61 0.07
N ALA A 91 -5.29 1.52 0.00
CA ALA A 91 -4.54 1.20 -1.21
C ALA A 91 -3.82 -0.14 -1.06
N ASN A 92 -3.94 -0.97 -2.10
CA ASN A 92 -3.29 -2.28 -2.17
C ASN A 92 -2.51 -2.39 -3.47
N VAL A 93 -1.39 -3.07 -3.41
CA VAL A 93 -0.61 -3.44 -4.59
C VAL A 93 -1.07 -4.81 -5.07
N VAL A 94 -1.55 -4.91 -6.31
CA VAL A 94 -1.99 -6.19 -6.91
C VAL A 94 -0.77 -7.05 -7.21
N CYS A 95 -0.85 -8.32 -6.84
CA CYS A 95 0.22 -9.32 -6.94
C CYS A 95 -0.30 -10.60 -7.61
N GLY A 96 0.63 -11.52 -7.94
CA GLY A 96 0.29 -12.78 -8.60
C GLY A 96 0.08 -12.61 -10.10
N ASP A 97 -0.33 -13.67 -10.77
CA ASP A 97 -0.68 -13.60 -12.18
C ASP A 97 -2.05 -12.94 -12.40
N ASP A 98 -2.28 -12.48 -13.61
CA ASP A 98 -3.56 -11.87 -14.00
C ASP A 98 -4.72 -12.85 -13.73
N GLY A 99 -5.72 -12.42 -12.98
CA GLY A 99 -6.85 -13.23 -12.56
C GLY A 99 -6.76 -13.87 -11.17
N GLU A 100 -5.59 -13.91 -10.52
CA GLU A 100 -5.42 -14.53 -9.18
C GLU A 100 -5.99 -13.70 -8.02
N ALA A 101 -6.15 -12.41 -8.22
CA ALA A 101 -6.69 -11.46 -7.23
C ALA A 101 -5.95 -11.44 -5.88
N SER A 102 -4.64 -11.65 -5.91
CA SER A 102 -3.74 -11.53 -4.76
C SER A 102 -3.32 -10.06 -4.59
N ALA A 103 -3.16 -9.58 -3.37
CA ALA A 103 -2.79 -8.18 -3.13
C ALA A 103 -2.08 -7.96 -1.80
N VAL A 104 -1.30 -6.87 -1.71
CA VAL A 104 -0.67 -6.39 -0.49
C VAL A 104 -1.25 -5.05 -0.08
N LEU A 105 -1.92 -4.98 1.07
CA LEU A 105 -2.44 -3.75 1.65
C LEU A 105 -1.27 -2.93 2.24
N LEU A 106 -1.15 -1.67 1.82
CA LEU A 106 -0.24 -0.71 2.41
C LEU A 106 -0.84 -0.16 3.71
N ARG A 107 -0.15 -0.37 4.84
CA ARG A 107 -0.71 -0.03 6.16
C ARG A 107 -0.03 1.13 6.85
N GLY A 108 1.26 1.27 6.67
CA GLY A 108 2.03 2.30 7.35
C GLY A 108 3.24 2.73 6.55
N LEU A 109 3.50 4.04 6.57
CA LEU A 109 4.67 4.64 5.95
C LEU A 109 5.38 5.55 6.96
N THR A 110 6.71 5.59 6.88
CA THR A 110 7.47 6.72 7.42
C THR A 110 7.45 7.83 6.38
N PRO A 111 6.85 9.00 6.63
CA PRO A 111 6.81 10.10 5.67
C PRO A 111 8.23 10.60 5.35
N GLU A 112 8.53 10.89 4.06
CA GLU A 112 9.85 11.37 3.64
C GLU A 112 9.81 12.74 2.92
N THR A 113 8.90 12.92 1.95
CA THR A 113 8.76 14.20 1.22
C THR A 113 7.32 14.69 1.23
N GLY A 114 7.13 16.01 1.09
CA GLY A 114 5.80 16.62 1.09
C GLY A 114 5.14 16.67 2.48
N LEU A 115 5.93 16.82 3.54
CA LEU A 115 5.43 16.81 4.92
C LEU A 115 4.47 17.96 5.19
N ASP A 116 4.71 19.14 4.64
CA ASP A 116 3.85 20.30 4.89
C ASP A 116 2.47 20.10 4.26
N GLU A 117 2.40 19.53 3.07
CA GLU A 117 1.15 19.16 2.42
C GLU A 117 0.42 18.04 3.17
N MET A 118 1.18 17.06 3.70
CA MET A 118 0.60 16.01 4.53
C MET A 118 0.03 16.56 5.84
N ARG A 119 0.74 17.50 6.49
CA ARG A 119 0.25 18.21 7.70
C ARG A 119 -1.00 19.02 7.41
N ALA A 120 -1.03 19.72 6.26
CA ALA A 120 -2.18 20.53 5.86
C ALA A 120 -3.46 19.70 5.70
N VAL A 121 -3.38 18.48 5.15
CA VAL A 121 -4.55 17.59 5.00
C VAL A 121 -4.83 16.76 6.27
N ARG A 122 -3.91 16.75 7.22
CA ARG A 122 -4.03 16.04 8.51
C ARG A 122 -3.70 16.92 9.73
N PRO A 123 -4.41 18.03 9.94
CA PRO A 123 -4.09 19.01 10.96
C PRO A 123 -4.23 18.47 12.40
N THR A 124 -4.94 17.35 12.58
CA THR A 124 -5.13 16.70 13.90
C THR A 124 -4.07 15.61 14.19
N SER A 125 -3.05 15.43 13.31
CA SER A 125 -1.99 14.46 13.56
C SER A 125 -1.13 14.90 14.77
N ARG A 126 -0.67 13.92 15.56
CA ARG A 126 0.15 14.16 16.75
C ARG A 126 1.65 14.35 16.44
N GLY A 127 1.96 14.68 15.20
CA GLY A 127 3.31 14.86 14.67
C GLY A 127 3.54 13.99 13.42
N ASP A 128 4.69 14.14 12.80
CA ASP A 128 4.99 13.53 11.50
C ASP A 128 4.87 12.00 11.50
N ARG A 129 5.27 11.35 12.61
CA ARG A 129 5.13 9.91 12.77
C ARG A 129 3.69 9.39 12.64
N ASP A 130 2.69 10.25 12.87
CA ASP A 130 1.27 9.87 12.82
C ASP A 130 0.64 10.15 11.44
N LEU A 131 1.32 10.90 10.56
CA LEU A 131 0.81 11.31 9.26
C LEU A 131 0.38 10.13 8.40
N CYS A 132 1.18 9.06 8.37
CA CYS A 132 0.94 7.88 7.54
C CYS A 132 0.80 6.58 8.35
N ALA A 133 0.53 6.66 9.67
CA ALA A 133 0.41 5.51 10.57
C ALA A 133 -0.99 4.87 10.49
N GLY A 134 -1.28 4.20 9.40
CA GLY A 134 -2.54 3.49 9.13
C GLY A 134 -2.99 3.62 7.68
N PRO A 135 -3.73 2.61 7.13
CA PRO A 135 -4.08 2.55 5.71
C PRO A 135 -4.90 3.76 5.24
N ALA A 136 -5.89 4.18 6.01
CA ALA A 136 -6.67 5.37 5.72
C ALA A 136 -5.86 6.66 5.84
N ARG A 137 -4.96 6.71 6.83
CA ARG A 137 -4.12 7.87 7.10
C ARG A 137 -3.12 8.11 6.00
N LEU A 138 -2.44 7.06 5.53
CA LEU A 138 -1.49 7.17 4.43
C LEU A 138 -2.16 7.59 3.12
N CYS A 139 -3.35 7.05 2.80
CA CYS A 139 -4.09 7.48 1.61
C CYS A 139 -4.46 8.96 1.68
N LEU A 140 -4.97 9.44 2.82
CA LEU A 140 -5.28 10.86 3.01
C LEU A 140 -4.01 11.73 2.92
N ALA A 141 -2.93 11.35 3.60
CA ALA A 141 -1.68 12.10 3.61
C ALA A 141 -1.07 12.24 2.19
N LEU A 142 -1.06 11.14 1.42
CA LEU A 142 -0.54 11.14 0.05
C LEU A 142 -1.55 11.67 -0.98
N GLY A 143 -2.82 11.84 -0.61
CA GLY A 143 -3.88 12.24 -1.54
C GLY A 143 -4.33 11.13 -2.47
N ILE A 144 -4.21 9.86 -2.03
CA ILE A 144 -4.66 8.68 -2.79
C ILE A 144 -6.16 8.48 -2.53
N ASP A 145 -6.95 8.52 -3.58
CA ASP A 145 -8.40 8.31 -3.57
C ASP A 145 -8.85 7.37 -4.70
N ARG A 146 -10.15 7.34 -5.00
CA ARG A 146 -10.74 6.50 -6.04
C ARG A 146 -10.12 6.72 -7.43
N ALA A 147 -9.61 7.90 -7.73
CA ALA A 147 -9.04 8.21 -9.05
C ALA A 147 -7.74 7.44 -9.32
N PHE A 148 -7.10 6.92 -8.27
CA PHE A 148 -5.92 6.05 -8.38
C PHE A 148 -6.25 4.56 -8.50
N ASP A 149 -7.53 4.15 -8.37
CA ASP A 149 -7.91 2.75 -8.56
C ASP A 149 -7.61 2.29 -10.00
N GLY A 150 -6.80 1.24 -10.16
CA GLY A 150 -6.30 0.75 -11.43
C GLY A 150 -5.06 1.49 -11.97
N ALA A 151 -4.41 2.36 -11.19
CA ALA A 151 -3.16 3.00 -11.60
C ALA A 151 -2.04 1.95 -11.77
N ASP A 152 -1.27 2.06 -12.84
CA ASP A 152 -0.12 1.20 -13.12
C ASP A 152 1.14 1.73 -12.44
N LEU A 153 1.57 1.08 -11.37
CA LEU A 153 2.75 1.46 -10.58
C LEU A 153 4.07 1.31 -11.36
N VAL A 154 4.11 0.43 -12.36
CA VAL A 154 5.31 0.19 -13.19
C VAL A 154 5.51 1.31 -14.19
N ASN A 155 4.43 1.73 -14.86
CA ASN A 155 4.46 2.81 -15.84
C ASN A 155 4.31 4.20 -15.18
N ALA A 156 3.80 4.25 -13.94
CA ALA A 156 3.45 5.47 -13.22
C ALA A 156 2.46 6.34 -14.01
N ASP A 157 1.48 5.69 -14.68
CA ASP A 157 0.55 6.33 -15.63
C ASP A 157 -0.33 7.41 -15.00
N ARG A 158 -0.50 7.37 -13.66
CA ARG A 158 -1.23 8.36 -12.87
C ARG A 158 -0.35 9.05 -11.83
N GLY A 159 0.98 9.09 -12.04
CA GLY A 159 1.91 9.74 -11.14
C GLY A 159 2.03 9.06 -9.78
N VAL A 160 1.70 7.77 -9.67
CA VAL A 160 1.94 6.95 -8.49
C VAL A 160 2.83 5.78 -8.83
N LEU A 161 3.84 5.50 -8.00
CA LEU A 161 4.77 4.40 -8.20
C LEU A 161 5.33 3.87 -6.87
N VAL A 162 5.89 2.66 -6.93
CA VAL A 162 6.76 2.16 -5.87
C VAL A 162 8.18 2.10 -6.40
N ALA A 163 9.12 2.69 -5.64
CA ALA A 163 10.51 2.82 -6.04
C ALA A 163 11.45 2.14 -5.05
N ASP A 164 12.58 1.68 -5.58
CA ASP A 164 13.71 1.15 -4.82
C ASP A 164 14.87 2.16 -4.82
N ASP A 165 15.32 2.56 -3.65
CA ASP A 165 16.49 3.43 -3.45
C ASP A 165 17.73 2.63 -3.02
N GLY A 166 17.66 1.29 -3.10
CA GLY A 166 18.74 0.39 -2.70
C GLY A 166 18.68 -0.02 -1.22
N ARG A 167 17.72 0.49 -0.44
CA ARG A 167 17.57 0.04 0.94
C ARG A 167 16.87 -1.33 0.98
N PRO A 168 17.55 -2.38 1.50
CA PRO A 168 16.97 -3.72 1.53
C PRO A 168 15.79 -3.78 2.51
N PRO A 169 14.88 -4.73 2.33
CA PRO A 169 13.93 -5.11 3.37
C PRO A 169 14.67 -5.50 4.67
N PRO A 170 14.01 -5.42 5.85
CA PRO A 170 14.64 -5.87 7.08
C PRO A 170 14.97 -7.36 7.00
N ALA A 171 16.20 -7.75 7.44
CA ALA A 171 16.63 -9.15 7.43
C ALA A 171 15.67 -10.06 8.23
N VAL A 172 15.05 -9.52 9.27
CA VAL A 172 14.03 -10.20 10.08
C VAL A 172 12.86 -9.21 10.27
N PRO A 173 11.83 -9.26 9.43
CA PRO A 173 10.63 -8.45 9.63
C PRO A 173 9.88 -8.91 10.88
N ALA A 174 9.20 -7.99 11.57
CA ALA A 174 8.22 -8.38 12.57
C ALA A 174 6.99 -8.96 11.87
N ILE A 175 6.54 -10.13 12.31
CA ILE A 175 5.43 -10.88 11.72
C ILE A 175 4.33 -11.03 12.79
N SER A 176 3.09 -10.76 12.40
CA SER A 176 1.93 -10.87 13.31
C SER A 176 0.62 -11.11 12.56
N GLY A 177 -0.46 -11.30 13.29
CA GLY A 177 -1.81 -11.33 12.72
C GLY A 177 -2.21 -9.99 12.09
N ARG A 178 -3.06 -10.07 11.07
CA ARG A 178 -3.65 -8.91 10.39
C ARG A 178 -4.62 -8.16 11.29
N ILE A 179 -4.81 -6.87 11.05
CA ILE A 179 -5.57 -5.99 11.94
C ILE A 179 -7.00 -5.79 11.44
N GLY A 180 -7.96 -5.87 12.36
CA GLY A 180 -9.35 -5.52 12.08
C GLY A 180 -10.16 -6.59 11.33
N LEU A 181 -9.66 -7.82 11.27
CA LEU A 181 -10.31 -8.94 10.62
C LEU A 181 -11.17 -9.76 11.60
N ARG A 182 -12.26 -10.34 11.06
CA ARG A 182 -13.09 -11.33 11.77
C ARG A 182 -12.78 -12.76 11.31
N ALA A 183 -12.39 -12.94 10.05
CA ALA A 183 -12.04 -14.23 9.46
C ALA A 183 -10.52 -14.30 9.26
N ALA A 184 -9.92 -15.50 9.40
CA ALA A 184 -8.49 -15.74 9.19
C ALA A 184 -7.58 -14.72 9.92
N ALA A 185 -7.98 -14.27 11.11
CA ALA A 185 -7.25 -13.31 11.94
C ALA A 185 -5.97 -13.92 12.55
N ASP A 186 -5.92 -15.24 12.64
CA ASP A 186 -4.81 -16.06 13.13
C ASP A 186 -3.65 -16.18 12.14
N ARG A 187 -3.89 -15.89 10.85
CA ARG A 187 -2.83 -15.96 9.82
C ARG A 187 -1.78 -14.87 10.05
N PRO A 188 -0.48 -15.23 10.15
CA PRO A 188 0.61 -14.30 10.43
C PRO A 188 1.04 -13.54 9.16
N TRP A 189 0.12 -12.84 8.52
CA TRP A 189 0.31 -12.23 7.20
C TRP A 189 0.40 -10.69 7.26
N ARG A 190 0.72 -10.14 8.41
CA ARG A 190 1.12 -8.75 8.60
C ARG A 190 2.62 -8.69 8.84
N PHE A 191 3.30 -7.89 8.03
CA PHE A 191 4.75 -7.70 8.06
C PHE A 191 5.07 -6.24 8.35
N SER A 192 6.09 -6.00 9.20
CA SER A 192 6.52 -4.64 9.50
C SER A 192 8.02 -4.54 9.77
N VAL A 193 8.56 -3.33 9.59
CA VAL A 193 9.93 -3.00 9.97
C VAL A 193 9.98 -2.81 11.48
N PRO A 194 10.76 -3.61 12.23
CA PRO A 194 10.83 -3.51 13.69
C PRO A 194 11.21 -2.10 14.16
N GLY A 195 10.44 -1.53 15.08
CA GLY A 195 10.71 -0.22 15.67
C GLY A 195 10.54 0.98 14.74
N ALA A 196 10.03 0.79 13.52
CA ALA A 196 9.87 1.88 12.59
C ALA A 196 8.83 2.91 13.05
N VAL A 197 9.07 4.16 12.65
CA VAL A 197 8.09 5.24 12.76
C VAL A 197 7.02 5.04 11.69
N GLY A 198 5.74 5.31 12.01
CA GLY A 198 4.64 5.20 11.05
C GLY A 198 3.90 3.86 11.08
N LEU A 199 4.21 2.96 12.02
CA LEU A 199 3.42 1.76 12.25
C LEU A 199 1.99 2.12 12.70
N SER A 200 0.99 1.44 12.16
CA SER A 200 -0.43 1.66 12.50
C SER A 200 -0.78 1.18 13.91
N ARG A 201 -0.06 0.18 14.38
CA ARG A 201 -0.04 -0.30 15.77
C ARG A 201 1.38 -0.75 16.13
N PRO A 202 1.82 -0.58 17.39
CA PRO A 202 3.04 -1.22 17.87
C PRO A 202 2.99 -2.72 17.56
N GLY A 203 4.13 -3.30 17.18
CA GLY A 203 4.28 -4.75 16.95
C GLY A 203 4.38 -5.50 18.26
#